data_d2479a708a796ff2e64bd0dc65fbbd39
#
_entry.id   d2479a708a796ff2e64bd0dc65fbbd39
#
_cell.length_a   1.000
_cell.length_b   1.000
_cell.length_c   1.000
_cell.angle_alpha   90.00
_cell.angle_beta   90.00
_cell.angle_gamma   90.00
#
_symmetry.space_group_name_H-M   'P 1'
#
loop_
_entity.id
_entity.type
_entity.pdbx_description
1 polymer ?
#
loop_
_entity_poly.entity_id
_entity_poly.type
_entity_poly.pdbx_seq_one_letter_code
_entity_poly.pdbx_strand_id
1 'polypeptide(L)'
;MIMNFLRRVPAGMMVVPLFLGCLVNTFVPDALQIGGITTATFSSAGGNCALGILLFCMGTKLRLKEMPAVLKRGGLLLVAKFAIGAILGILVGRIFGPAGILGISSMAIICAVTNSNGSVYYALMQTYGDDIDCACMPILAINDGPFLTLVALGASGLADIPIMSLVAALV
;
A
#
# COMPACT_ATOMS: atom_id res chain seq x y z
N MET A 1 18.71 12.73 18.99
CA MET A 1 18.31 13.94 18.27
C MET A 1 17.49 13.60 17.03
N ILE A 2 17.96 12.72 16.13
CA ILE A 2 17.27 12.30 14.90
C ILE A 2 15.91 11.67 15.19
N MET A 3 15.82 10.75 16.17
CA MET A 3 14.59 10.06 16.53
C MET A 3 13.48 11.02 17.01
N ASN A 4 13.86 12.09 17.73
CA ASN A 4 12.89 13.10 18.19
C ASN A 4 12.37 13.98 17.04
N PHE A 5 13.18 14.18 16.00
CA PHE A 5 12.75 14.86 14.78
C PHE A 5 11.78 13.98 13.97
N LEU A 6 12.12 12.71 13.76
CA LEU A 6 11.27 11.75 13.05
C LEU A 6 9.89 11.59 13.69
N ARG A 7 9.82 11.61 15.03
CA ARG A 7 8.54 11.52 15.77
C ARG A 7 7.66 12.77 15.67
N ARG A 8 8.20 13.92 15.27
CA ARG A 8 7.42 15.15 15.07
C ARG A 8 6.68 15.19 13.73
N VAL A 9 7.14 14.38 12.77
CA VAL A 9 6.49 14.28 11.46
C VAL A 9 5.50 13.10 11.50
N PRO A 10 4.24 13.27 11.11
CA PRO A 10 3.30 12.16 10.98
C PRO A 10 3.88 11.06 10.09
N ALA A 11 3.94 9.83 10.57
CA ALA A 11 4.61 8.70 9.91
C ALA A 11 6.09 9.00 9.52
N GLY A 12 6.79 9.87 10.23
CA GLY A 12 8.13 10.35 9.87
C GLY A 12 9.19 9.25 9.77
N MET A 13 9.02 8.17 10.52
CA MET A 13 9.91 6.99 10.41
C MET A 13 9.83 6.32 9.03
N MET A 14 8.78 6.55 8.27
CA MET A 14 8.62 6.03 6.91
C MET A 14 8.76 7.14 5.85
N VAL A 15 8.09 8.27 6.05
CA VAL A 15 8.06 9.37 5.07
C VAL A 15 9.44 9.97 4.84
N VAL A 16 10.23 10.15 5.91
CA VAL A 16 11.57 10.74 5.80
C VAL A 16 12.54 9.84 5.03
N PRO A 17 12.69 8.53 5.34
CA PRO A 17 13.53 7.63 4.54
C PRO A 17 13.05 7.51 3.09
N LEU A 18 11.73 7.48 2.86
CA LEU A 18 11.16 7.42 1.51
C LEU A 18 11.53 8.65 0.69
N PHE A 19 11.39 9.85 1.27
CA PHE A 19 11.78 11.10 0.62
C PHE A 19 13.28 11.15 0.33
N LEU A 20 14.11 10.74 1.30
CA LEU A 20 15.56 10.64 1.09
C LEU A 20 15.91 9.64 -0.01
N GLY A 21 15.23 8.49 -0.04
CA GLY A 21 15.40 7.50 -1.12
C GLY A 21 15.04 8.08 -2.50
N CYS A 22 13.94 8.84 -2.59
CA CYS A 22 13.58 9.54 -3.83
C CYS A 22 14.65 10.54 -4.26
N LEU A 23 15.18 11.34 -3.32
CA LEU A 23 16.25 12.29 -3.63
C LEU A 23 17.51 11.57 -4.13
N VAL A 24 17.96 10.53 -3.42
CA VAL A 24 19.13 9.75 -3.82
C VAL A 24 18.93 9.16 -5.21
N ASN A 25 17.79 8.51 -5.46
CA ASN A 25 17.50 7.92 -6.77
C ASN A 25 17.40 8.96 -7.90
N THR A 26 16.95 10.18 -7.59
CA THR A 26 16.84 11.25 -8.60
C THR A 26 18.18 11.88 -8.95
N PHE A 27 19.03 12.14 -7.95
CA PHE A 27 20.28 12.85 -8.17
C PHE A 27 21.50 11.92 -8.40
N VAL A 28 21.49 10.75 -7.77
CA VAL A 28 22.60 9.78 -7.86
C VAL A 28 22.03 8.35 -7.89
N PRO A 29 21.40 7.91 -9.01
CA PRO A 29 20.68 6.64 -9.10
C PRO A 29 21.57 5.42 -8.78
N ASP A 30 22.88 5.51 -9.08
CA ASP A 30 23.83 4.42 -8.88
C ASP A 30 24.50 4.43 -7.50
N ALA A 31 24.16 5.39 -6.63
CA ALA A 31 24.80 5.55 -5.31
C ALA A 31 24.68 4.30 -4.41
N LEU A 32 23.63 3.52 -4.59
CA LEU A 32 23.38 2.30 -3.81
C LEU A 32 23.75 1.01 -4.55
N GLN A 33 24.35 1.13 -5.74
CA GLN A 33 24.80 0.00 -6.57
C GLN A 33 26.31 -0.21 -6.52
N ILE A 34 26.93 0.11 -5.38
CA ILE A 34 28.39 0.11 -5.21
C ILE A 34 28.97 -1.31 -5.11
N GLY A 35 28.16 -2.31 -4.79
CA GLY A 35 28.62 -3.69 -4.65
C GLY A 35 27.47 -4.70 -4.62
N GLY A 36 27.78 -5.99 -4.71
CA GLY A 36 26.77 -7.04 -4.81
C GLY A 36 25.75 -7.04 -3.68
N ILE A 37 26.17 -6.82 -2.45
CA ILE A 37 25.27 -6.81 -1.26
C ILE A 37 24.40 -5.56 -1.26
N THR A 38 24.96 -4.39 -1.51
CA THR A 38 24.20 -3.13 -1.54
C THR A 38 23.20 -3.14 -2.68
N THR A 39 23.60 -3.53 -3.88
CA THR A 39 22.73 -3.65 -5.05
C THR A 39 21.58 -4.65 -4.79
N ALA A 40 21.86 -5.81 -4.19
CA ALA A 40 20.82 -6.78 -3.86
C ALA A 40 19.85 -6.25 -2.81
N THR A 41 20.35 -5.59 -1.75
CA THR A 41 19.53 -5.07 -0.64
C THR A 41 18.59 -3.94 -1.09
N PHE A 42 19.09 -3.03 -1.94
CA PHE A 42 18.31 -1.87 -2.43
C PHE A 42 17.60 -2.15 -3.77
N SER A 43 17.48 -3.41 -4.16
CA SER A 43 16.67 -3.86 -5.30
C SER A 43 15.21 -4.15 -4.87
N SER A 44 14.33 -4.34 -5.85
CA SER A 44 12.96 -4.80 -5.61
C SER A 44 12.93 -6.15 -4.89
N ALA A 45 13.86 -7.05 -5.21
CA ALA A 45 13.99 -8.36 -4.55
C ALA A 45 14.37 -8.20 -3.06
N GLY A 46 15.32 -7.29 -2.74
CA GLY A 46 15.70 -6.98 -1.37
C GLY A 46 14.54 -6.36 -0.58
N GLY A 47 13.78 -5.47 -1.19
CA GLY A 47 12.56 -4.91 -0.59
C GLY A 47 11.52 -5.97 -0.25
N ASN A 48 11.25 -6.89 -1.17
CA ASN A 48 10.31 -8.00 -0.95
C ASN A 48 10.80 -8.95 0.16
N CYS A 49 12.10 -9.21 0.22
CA CYS A 49 12.70 -9.99 1.30
C CYS A 49 12.50 -9.32 2.66
N ALA A 50 12.74 -8.01 2.75
CA ALA A 50 12.53 -7.24 3.98
C ALA A 50 11.05 -7.24 4.40
N LEU A 51 10.12 -7.11 3.45
CA LEU A 51 8.68 -7.24 3.72
C LEU A 51 8.33 -8.64 4.21
N GLY A 52 8.87 -9.70 3.63
CA GLY A 52 8.66 -11.07 4.09
C GLY A 52 9.11 -11.28 5.53
N ILE A 53 10.29 -10.77 5.89
CA ILE A 53 10.81 -10.82 7.28
C ILE A 53 9.89 -10.04 8.21
N LEU A 54 9.44 -8.85 7.83
CA LEU A 54 8.53 -8.03 8.61
C LEU A 54 7.21 -8.76 8.87
N LEU A 55 6.60 -9.34 7.84
CA LEU A 55 5.35 -10.11 7.96
C LEU A 55 5.52 -11.34 8.86
N PHE A 56 6.65 -12.05 8.73
CA PHE A 56 6.97 -13.16 9.61
C PHE A 56 7.08 -12.72 11.08
N CYS A 57 7.84 -11.66 11.36
CA CYS A 57 7.98 -11.11 12.71
C CYS A 57 6.64 -10.63 13.30
N MET A 58 5.75 -10.09 12.47
CA MET A 58 4.40 -9.73 12.91
C MET A 58 3.55 -10.95 13.21
N GLY A 59 3.61 -11.99 12.36
CA GLY A 59 2.90 -13.24 12.57
C GLY A 59 3.26 -13.92 13.90
N THR A 60 4.53 -13.84 14.33
CA THR A 60 4.97 -14.43 15.62
C THR A 60 4.39 -13.72 16.83
N LYS A 61 3.99 -12.46 16.72
CA LYS A 61 3.34 -11.70 17.81
C LYS A 61 1.84 -11.93 17.88
N LEU A 62 1.23 -12.42 16.82
CA LEU A 62 -0.22 -12.58 16.70
C LEU A 62 -0.70 -13.75 17.53
N ARG A 63 -1.65 -13.51 18.44
CA ARG A 63 -2.31 -14.56 19.21
C ARG A 63 -3.53 -15.08 18.45
N LEU A 64 -3.68 -16.40 18.34
CA LEU A 64 -4.84 -17.02 17.65
C LEU A 64 -6.18 -16.54 18.22
N LYS A 65 -6.23 -16.19 19.51
CA LYS A 65 -7.44 -15.65 20.16
C LYS A 65 -7.83 -14.26 19.64
N GLU A 66 -6.89 -13.50 19.10
CA GLU A 66 -7.08 -12.13 18.59
C GLU A 66 -7.47 -12.13 17.08
N MET A 67 -7.30 -13.27 16.40
CA MET A 67 -7.61 -13.42 14.98
C MET A 67 -9.01 -12.93 14.58
N PRO A 68 -10.10 -13.24 15.32
CA PRO A 68 -11.42 -12.74 14.97
C PRO A 68 -11.51 -11.20 15.01
N ALA A 69 -10.84 -10.57 15.97
CA ALA A 69 -10.79 -9.11 16.08
C ALA A 69 -9.99 -8.48 14.93
N VAL A 70 -8.85 -9.08 14.59
CA VAL A 70 -8.01 -8.67 13.45
C VAL A 70 -8.78 -8.79 12.14
N LEU A 71 -9.44 -9.92 11.90
CA LEU A 71 -10.25 -10.15 10.69
C LEU A 71 -11.41 -9.17 10.60
N LYS A 72 -12.09 -8.88 11.72
CA LYS A 72 -13.20 -7.92 11.77
C LYS A 72 -12.72 -6.50 11.49
N ARG A 73 -11.69 -6.01 12.19
CA ARG A 73 -11.17 -4.64 12.01
C ARG A 73 -10.51 -4.47 10.64
N GLY A 74 -9.59 -5.34 10.28
CA GLY A 74 -8.86 -5.29 9.02
C GLY A 74 -9.78 -5.50 7.81
N GLY A 75 -10.69 -6.47 7.88
CA GLY A 75 -11.68 -6.72 6.83
C GLY A 75 -12.66 -5.56 6.64
N LEU A 76 -13.17 -4.99 7.73
CA LEU A 76 -14.05 -3.81 7.66
C LEU A 76 -13.32 -2.61 7.04
N LEU A 77 -12.08 -2.38 7.46
CA LEU A 77 -11.27 -1.27 6.94
C LEU A 77 -10.95 -1.46 5.45
N LEU A 78 -10.60 -2.70 5.04
CA LEU A 78 -10.35 -3.05 3.65
C LEU A 78 -11.58 -2.80 2.78
N VAL A 79 -12.74 -3.34 3.19
CA VAL A 79 -14.00 -3.20 2.45
C VAL A 79 -14.45 -1.75 2.40
N ALA A 80 -14.42 -1.03 3.52
CA ALA A 80 -14.83 0.37 3.58
C ALA A 80 -13.95 1.24 2.68
N LYS A 81 -12.63 1.08 2.74
CA LYS A 81 -11.70 1.83 1.90
C LYS A 81 -11.91 1.53 0.42
N PHE A 82 -12.02 0.26 0.06
CA PHE A 82 -12.26 -0.16 -1.31
C PHE A 82 -13.59 0.39 -1.84
N ALA A 83 -14.68 0.25 -1.08
CA ALA A 83 -16.00 0.73 -1.48
C ALA A 83 -16.01 2.25 -1.68
N ILE A 84 -15.44 3.02 -0.75
CA ILE A 84 -15.35 4.48 -0.86
C ILE A 84 -14.51 4.87 -2.08
N GLY A 85 -13.36 4.22 -2.29
CA GLY A 85 -12.49 4.48 -3.42
C GLY A 85 -13.16 4.19 -4.76
N ALA A 86 -13.85 3.06 -4.87
CA ALA A 86 -14.59 2.68 -6.07
C ALA A 86 -15.75 3.64 -6.35
N ILE A 87 -16.55 3.98 -5.32
CA ILE A 87 -17.67 4.92 -5.45
C ILE A 87 -17.18 6.29 -5.91
N LEU A 88 -16.16 6.84 -5.26
CA LEU A 88 -15.59 8.15 -5.62
C LEU A 88 -15.06 8.15 -7.06
N GLY A 89 -14.30 7.13 -7.44
CA GLY A 89 -13.75 7.05 -8.79
C GLY A 89 -14.83 6.89 -9.88
N ILE A 90 -15.85 6.07 -9.64
CA ILE A 90 -16.98 5.91 -10.57
C ILE A 90 -17.77 7.22 -10.68
N LEU A 91 -17.98 7.91 -9.56
CA LEU A 91 -18.71 9.17 -9.51
C LEU A 91 -17.98 10.25 -10.31
N VAL A 92 -16.67 10.36 -10.14
CA VAL A 92 -15.83 11.26 -10.94
C VAL A 92 -15.89 10.89 -12.40
N GLY A 93 -15.80 9.61 -12.75
CA GLY A 93 -15.90 9.15 -14.14
C GLY A 93 -17.25 9.45 -14.79
N ARG A 94 -18.34 9.41 -14.02
CA ARG A 94 -19.68 9.75 -14.54
C ARG A 94 -19.92 11.25 -14.68
N ILE A 95 -19.40 12.06 -13.76
CA ILE A 95 -19.61 13.53 -13.77
C ILE A 95 -18.68 14.22 -14.75
N PHE A 96 -17.39 13.86 -14.74
CA PHE A 96 -16.33 14.54 -15.50
C PHE A 96 -15.84 13.73 -16.72
N GLY A 97 -16.39 12.53 -16.92
CA GLY A 97 -15.97 11.63 -17.99
C GLY A 97 -14.60 10.99 -17.77
N PRO A 98 -14.05 10.27 -18.77
CA PRO A 98 -12.78 9.57 -18.68
C PRO A 98 -11.58 10.49 -18.41
N ALA A 99 -11.65 11.75 -18.86
CA ALA A 99 -10.61 12.74 -18.67
C ALA A 99 -10.43 13.16 -17.20
N GLY A 100 -11.47 12.97 -16.36
CA GLY A 100 -11.41 13.23 -14.92
C GLY A 100 -11.36 14.71 -14.56
N ILE A 101 -10.67 15.03 -13.44
CA ILE A 101 -10.59 16.37 -12.86
C ILE A 101 -9.15 16.86 -12.88
N LEU A 102 -8.90 18.11 -13.28
CA LEU A 102 -7.58 18.77 -13.21
C LEU A 102 -6.45 17.98 -13.93
N GLY A 103 -6.77 17.26 -14.99
CA GLY A 103 -5.81 16.46 -15.73
C GLY A 103 -5.53 15.07 -15.13
N ILE A 104 -6.20 14.70 -14.02
CA ILE A 104 -6.14 13.37 -13.42
C ILE A 104 -7.32 12.56 -13.94
N SER A 105 -7.05 11.51 -14.70
CA SER A 105 -8.11 10.66 -15.27
C SER A 105 -8.91 9.96 -14.16
N SER A 106 -10.19 9.65 -14.42
CA SER A 106 -11.03 8.88 -13.49
C SER A 106 -10.43 7.51 -13.15
N MET A 107 -9.74 6.89 -14.11
CA MET A 107 -8.99 5.65 -13.90
C MET A 107 -7.85 5.85 -12.88
N ALA A 108 -7.07 6.93 -13.00
CA ALA A 108 -6.00 7.23 -12.05
C ALA A 108 -6.54 7.49 -10.64
N ILE A 109 -7.71 8.13 -10.52
CA ILE A 109 -8.38 8.35 -9.22
C ILE A 109 -8.81 7.02 -8.60
N ILE A 110 -9.42 6.11 -9.37
CA ILE A 110 -9.76 4.77 -8.88
C ILE A 110 -8.50 4.07 -8.38
N CYS A 111 -7.46 4.00 -9.20
CA CYS A 111 -6.20 3.34 -8.84
C CYS A 111 -5.59 3.91 -7.55
N ALA A 112 -5.56 5.24 -7.42
CA ALA A 112 -4.96 5.90 -6.27
C ALA A 112 -5.76 5.70 -4.96
N VAL A 113 -7.09 5.75 -5.04
CA VAL A 113 -7.94 5.72 -3.84
C VAL A 113 -8.29 4.30 -3.41
N THR A 114 -8.46 3.36 -4.34
CA THR A 114 -8.74 1.96 -3.98
C THR A 114 -7.50 1.26 -3.44
N ASN A 115 -6.31 1.54 -3.96
CA ASN A 115 -5.09 0.88 -3.55
C ASN A 115 -4.70 1.21 -2.11
N SER A 116 -4.07 0.26 -1.42
CA SER A 116 -3.55 0.41 -0.05
C SER A 116 -2.03 0.38 -0.07
N ASN A 117 -1.42 0.92 0.97
CA ASN A 117 0.01 0.73 1.24
C ASN A 117 0.15 0.19 2.66
N GLY A 118 0.39 -1.12 2.80
CA GLY A 118 0.50 -1.80 4.08
C GLY A 118 1.65 -1.27 4.93
N SER A 119 2.76 -0.87 4.31
CA SER A 119 3.90 -0.34 5.03
C SER A 119 3.61 1.03 5.67
N VAL A 120 2.91 1.92 4.96
CA VAL A 120 2.44 3.22 5.54
C VAL A 120 1.45 2.97 6.65
N TYR A 121 0.48 2.08 6.42
CA TYR A 121 -0.50 1.69 7.43
C TYR A 121 0.19 1.20 8.71
N TYR A 122 1.13 0.27 8.57
CA TYR A 122 1.86 -0.29 9.72
C TYR A 122 2.65 0.78 10.48
N ALA A 123 3.35 1.67 9.78
CA ALA A 123 4.09 2.76 10.41
C ALA A 123 3.18 3.72 11.20
N LEU A 124 1.97 3.98 10.69
CA LEU A 124 0.97 4.78 11.40
C LEU A 124 0.42 4.05 12.62
N MET A 125 0.08 2.76 12.47
CA MET A 125 -0.48 1.96 13.56
C MET A 125 0.53 1.70 14.68
N GLN A 126 1.82 1.61 14.39
CA GLN A 126 2.86 1.58 15.42
C GLN A 126 2.90 2.84 16.30
N THR A 127 2.45 3.96 15.76
CA THR A 127 2.49 5.25 16.46
C THR A 127 1.16 5.59 17.14
N TYR A 128 0.04 5.26 16.49
CA TYR A 128 -1.29 5.71 16.87
C TYR A 128 -2.28 4.58 17.18
N GLY A 129 -1.97 3.34 16.79
CA GLY A 129 -2.84 2.17 16.95
C GLY A 129 -2.46 1.28 18.12
N ASP A 130 -3.16 0.16 18.22
CA ASP A 130 -2.88 -0.94 19.15
C ASP A 130 -2.22 -2.14 18.43
N ASP A 131 -1.89 -3.19 19.15
CA ASP A 131 -1.27 -4.41 18.61
C ASP A 131 -2.21 -5.11 17.61
N ILE A 132 -3.53 -5.03 17.80
CA ILE A 132 -4.54 -5.58 16.88
C ILE A 132 -4.56 -4.78 15.59
N ASP A 133 -4.47 -3.45 15.66
CA ASP A 133 -4.40 -2.60 14.49
C ASP A 133 -3.13 -2.86 13.68
N CYS A 134 -1.99 -3.01 14.33
CA CYS A 134 -0.75 -3.44 13.68
C CYS A 134 -0.90 -4.78 12.98
N ALA A 135 -1.57 -5.74 13.63
CA ALA A 135 -1.81 -7.07 13.09
C ALA A 135 -2.80 -7.10 11.90
N CYS A 136 -3.55 -6.02 11.64
CA CYS A 136 -4.41 -5.90 10.45
C CYS A 136 -3.62 -5.67 9.15
N MET A 137 -2.34 -5.33 9.22
CA MET A 137 -1.50 -5.03 8.04
C MET A 137 -1.55 -6.14 6.96
N PRO A 138 -1.42 -7.44 7.27
CA PRO A 138 -1.48 -8.49 6.26
C PRO A 138 -2.82 -8.55 5.52
N ILE A 139 -3.94 -8.21 6.19
CA ILE A 139 -5.26 -8.15 5.56
C ILE A 139 -5.33 -6.99 4.57
N LEU A 140 -4.78 -5.84 4.94
CA LEU A 140 -4.73 -4.67 4.07
C LEU A 140 -3.73 -4.86 2.91
N ALA A 141 -2.68 -5.67 3.11
CA ALA A 141 -1.72 -6.02 2.08
C ALA A 141 -2.33 -6.81 0.91
N ILE A 142 -3.48 -7.45 1.10
CA ILE A 142 -4.26 -8.05 -0.02
C ILE A 142 -4.60 -7.00 -1.08
N ASN A 143 -4.73 -5.75 -0.67
CA ASN A 143 -5.01 -4.61 -1.55
C ASN A 143 -3.76 -3.75 -1.88
N ASP A 144 -2.58 -4.18 -1.53
CA ASP A 144 -1.33 -3.53 -1.95
C ASP A 144 -0.98 -3.88 -3.41
N GLY A 145 -1.56 -4.97 -3.92
CA GLY A 145 -1.46 -5.38 -5.31
C GLY A 145 -2.57 -4.81 -6.20
N PRO A 146 -2.51 -5.03 -7.50
CA PRO A 146 -3.47 -4.49 -8.46
C PRO A 146 -4.83 -5.20 -8.44
N PHE A 147 -4.99 -6.33 -7.75
CA PHE A 147 -6.16 -7.21 -7.86
C PHE A 147 -7.49 -6.48 -7.62
N LEU A 148 -7.69 -5.89 -6.44
CA LEU A 148 -8.95 -5.19 -6.14
C LEU A 148 -9.14 -3.93 -7.01
N THR A 149 -8.05 -3.27 -7.37
CA THR A 149 -8.09 -2.11 -8.28
C THR A 149 -8.56 -2.53 -9.68
N LEU A 150 -8.07 -3.66 -10.20
CA LEU A 150 -8.54 -4.23 -11.48
C LEU A 150 -10.01 -4.62 -11.42
N VAL A 151 -10.46 -5.20 -10.29
CA VAL A 151 -11.89 -5.49 -10.07
C VAL A 151 -12.72 -4.21 -10.12
N ALA A 152 -12.27 -3.14 -9.45
CA ALA A 152 -12.97 -1.85 -9.47
C ALA A 152 -13.03 -1.24 -10.88
N LEU A 153 -11.95 -1.29 -11.64
CA LEU A 153 -11.88 -0.80 -13.01
C LEU A 153 -12.79 -1.58 -13.95
N GLY A 154 -12.79 -2.91 -13.86
CA GLY A 154 -13.69 -3.76 -14.65
C GLY A 154 -15.16 -3.51 -14.31
N ALA A 155 -15.50 -3.44 -13.02
CA ALA A 155 -16.87 -3.17 -12.56
C ALA A 155 -17.35 -1.76 -12.94
N SER A 156 -16.45 -0.78 -13.04
CA SER A 156 -16.80 0.58 -13.47
C SER A 156 -17.01 0.73 -14.98
N GLY A 157 -16.61 -0.27 -15.78
CA GLY A 157 -16.63 -0.19 -17.25
C GLY A 157 -15.59 0.77 -17.84
N LEU A 158 -14.63 1.24 -17.03
CA LEU A 158 -13.57 2.14 -17.50
C LEU A 158 -12.41 1.41 -18.19
N ALA A 159 -12.28 0.11 -17.92
CA ALA A 159 -11.30 -0.75 -18.57
C ALA A 159 -11.90 -2.14 -18.80
N ASP A 160 -11.57 -2.73 -19.95
CA ASP A 160 -11.88 -4.13 -20.23
C ASP A 160 -10.78 -5.00 -19.64
N ILE A 161 -11.09 -5.67 -18.52
CA ILE A 161 -10.13 -6.47 -17.75
C ILE A 161 -10.34 -7.96 -18.03
N PRO A 162 -9.42 -8.61 -18.77
CA PRO A 162 -9.48 -10.05 -18.98
C PRO A 162 -9.38 -10.81 -17.66
N ILE A 163 -10.14 -11.90 -17.52
CA ILE A 163 -10.12 -12.75 -16.31
C ILE A 163 -8.70 -13.24 -15.98
N MET A 164 -7.89 -13.52 -17.00
CA MET A 164 -6.49 -13.94 -16.82
C MET A 164 -5.63 -12.87 -16.15
N SER A 165 -5.92 -11.58 -16.37
CA SER A 165 -5.22 -10.48 -15.67
C SER A 165 -5.57 -10.42 -14.20
N LEU A 166 -6.81 -10.77 -13.82
CA LEU A 166 -7.23 -10.87 -12.41
C LEU A 166 -6.53 -12.04 -11.72
N VAL A 167 -6.43 -13.19 -12.40
CA VAL A 167 -5.71 -14.36 -11.87
C VAL A 167 -4.21 -14.05 -11.71
N ALA A 168 -3.60 -13.42 -12.70
CA ALA A 168 -2.19 -13.03 -12.65
C ALA A 168 -1.87 -12.01 -11.54
N ALA A 169 -2.85 -11.21 -11.13
CA ALA A 169 -2.68 -10.24 -10.04
C ALA A 169 -2.78 -10.87 -8.64
N LEU A 170 -3.20 -12.14 -8.53
CA LEU A 170 -3.27 -12.91 -7.28
C LEU A 170 -2.02 -13.75 -7.02
N VAL A 171 -1.20 -14.00 -8.01
CA VAL A 171 0.02 -14.81 -7.96
C VAL A 171 1.26 -13.92 -7.82
#